data_230fc3388fcb436727e7111feade0f34
#
_entry.id   230fc3388fcb436727e7111feade0f34
#
_cell.length_a   1.000
_cell.length_b   1.000
_cell.length_c   1.000
_cell.angle_alpha   90.00
_cell.angle_beta   90.00
_cell.angle_gamma   90.00
#
_symmetry.space_group_name_H-M   'P 1'
#
loop_
_entity.id
_entity.type
_entity.pdbx_description
1 polymer ?
#
loop_
_entity_poly.entity_id
_entity_poly.type
_entity_poly.pdbx_seq_one_letter_code
_entity_poly.pdbx_strand_id
1 'polypeptide(L)'
;MKILMIRRAELFSPHAVEHDRAILEAVALRLSQRGHTVSQVDETALVASLTADRPDFIFSMARLPESLRLLQASGIKIINAPRAVAQSSRRRLQELMASLHIPYPVGEGHHGYWIKRADAAAQTEADVVFVPDCQTLTEAETAMRARGIRDYLVSPHVEGDLVKFYGVSAAGFFRCFYPTDDGQSKFGLEFRNGQAHHYPFDATSLQTKAETLAAAVGLQVYGGDAIVTADGS
;
A
#
# COMPACT_ATOMS: atom_id res chain seq x y z
N MET A 1 4.25 -24.77 14.50
CA MET A 1 4.05 -24.65 13.04
C MET A 1 5.32 -24.11 12.41
N LYS A 2 5.63 -24.54 11.18
CA LYS A 2 6.66 -23.92 10.35
C LYS A 2 6.06 -22.74 9.59
N ILE A 3 6.62 -21.56 9.79
CA ILE A 3 6.12 -20.33 9.18
C ILE A 3 7.23 -19.74 8.30
N LEU A 4 6.90 -19.50 7.04
CA LEU A 4 7.78 -18.78 6.12
C LEU A 4 7.33 -17.31 6.03
N MET A 5 8.28 -16.41 6.16
CA MET A 5 8.06 -14.98 5.97
C MET A 5 8.80 -14.50 4.73
N ILE A 6 8.09 -13.83 3.83
CA ILE A 6 8.62 -13.40 2.54
C ILE A 6 8.79 -11.89 2.54
N ARG A 7 10.03 -11.43 2.42
CA ARG A 7 10.37 -10.03 2.24
C ARG A 7 10.04 -9.59 0.81
N ARG A 8 9.55 -8.39 0.68
CA ARG A 8 9.24 -7.75 -0.60
C ARG A 8 10.53 -7.49 -1.39
N ALA A 9 10.48 -7.62 -2.70
CA ALA A 9 11.58 -7.21 -3.57
C ALA A 9 11.86 -5.70 -3.40
N GLU A 10 13.14 -5.32 -3.29
CA GLU A 10 13.59 -3.98 -2.95
C GLU A 10 13.04 -2.90 -3.91
N LEU A 11 12.83 -3.26 -5.18
CA LEU A 11 12.26 -2.34 -6.18
C LEU A 11 10.87 -1.78 -5.79
N PHE A 12 10.12 -2.46 -4.91
CA PHE A 12 8.84 -1.98 -4.40
C PHE A 12 8.95 -1.24 -3.06
N SER A 13 10.16 -1.10 -2.53
CA SER A 13 10.43 -0.46 -1.24
C SER A 13 11.48 0.66 -1.36
N PRO A 14 11.41 1.54 -2.40
CA PRO A 14 12.38 2.62 -2.50
C PRO A 14 12.37 3.46 -1.22
N HIS A 15 13.56 3.65 -0.63
CA HIS A 15 13.80 4.36 0.65
C HIS A 15 13.11 3.75 1.89
N ALA A 16 12.55 2.53 1.80
CA ALA A 16 11.81 1.89 2.90
C ALA A 16 12.22 0.42 3.15
N VAL A 17 13.32 -0.06 2.57
CA VAL A 17 13.77 -1.46 2.70
C VAL A 17 13.99 -1.84 4.17
N GLU A 18 14.65 -1.00 4.94
CA GLU A 18 14.92 -1.26 6.36
C GLU A 18 13.64 -1.22 7.21
N HIS A 19 12.69 -0.35 6.90
CA HIS A 19 11.39 -0.33 7.58
C HIS A 19 10.59 -1.62 7.31
N ASP A 20 10.54 -2.07 6.07
CA ASP A 20 9.88 -3.33 5.70
C ASP A 20 10.54 -4.52 6.40
N ARG A 21 11.88 -4.54 6.47
CA ARG A 21 12.66 -5.56 7.18
C ARG A 21 12.32 -5.56 8.67
N ALA A 22 12.35 -4.40 9.31
CA ALA A 22 12.06 -4.25 10.74
C ALA A 22 10.65 -4.75 11.10
N ILE A 23 9.65 -4.49 10.24
CA ILE A 23 8.28 -5.00 10.44
C ILE A 23 8.28 -6.53 10.45
N LEU A 24 8.88 -7.17 9.44
CA LEU A 24 8.91 -8.63 9.36
C LEU A 24 9.70 -9.26 10.49
N GLU A 25 10.85 -8.70 10.88
CA GLU A 25 11.66 -9.16 11.99
C GLU A 25 10.91 -9.08 13.32
N ALA A 26 10.19 -7.99 13.56
CA ALA A 26 9.37 -7.85 14.77
C ALA A 26 8.25 -8.91 14.82
N VAL A 27 7.59 -9.18 13.69
CA VAL A 27 6.58 -10.25 13.60
C VAL A 27 7.21 -11.62 13.78
N ALA A 28 8.36 -11.90 13.13
CA ALA A 28 9.10 -13.15 13.26
C ALA A 28 9.49 -13.44 14.71
N LEU A 29 10.02 -12.44 15.40
CA LEU A 29 10.36 -12.54 16.82
C LEU A 29 9.14 -12.92 17.68
N ARG A 30 8.01 -12.26 17.49
CA ARG A 30 6.77 -12.56 18.22
C ARG A 30 6.23 -13.96 17.95
N LEU A 31 6.33 -14.43 16.72
CA LEU A 31 5.92 -15.79 16.36
C LEU A 31 6.86 -16.83 16.97
N SER A 32 8.18 -16.60 16.94
CA SER A 32 9.16 -17.48 17.57
C SER A 32 8.96 -17.58 19.09
N GLN A 33 8.67 -16.45 19.77
CA GLN A 33 8.33 -16.41 21.18
C GLN A 33 7.07 -17.23 21.53
N ARG A 34 6.18 -17.44 20.55
CA ARG A 34 4.99 -18.29 20.68
C ARG A 34 5.22 -19.75 20.31
N GLY A 35 6.49 -20.16 20.11
CA GLY A 35 6.87 -21.54 19.83
C GLY A 35 6.71 -21.97 18.38
N HIS A 36 6.65 -21.02 17.43
CA HIS A 36 6.68 -21.34 16.01
C HIS A 36 8.12 -21.39 15.47
N THR A 37 8.38 -22.27 14.51
CA THR A 37 9.62 -22.25 13.73
C THR A 37 9.47 -21.28 12.59
N VAL A 38 10.22 -20.19 12.61
CA VAL A 38 10.10 -19.11 11.62
C VAL A 38 11.35 -19.04 10.75
N SER A 39 11.16 -19.05 9.44
CA SER A 39 12.20 -18.78 8.45
C SER A 39 11.85 -17.55 7.62
N GLN A 40 12.86 -16.86 7.10
CA GLN A 40 12.69 -15.67 6.28
C GLN A 40 13.40 -15.84 4.95
N VAL A 41 12.81 -15.31 3.89
CA VAL A 41 13.36 -15.36 2.53
C VAL A 41 13.06 -14.06 1.79
N ASP A 42 13.96 -13.69 0.90
CA ASP A 42 13.67 -12.63 -0.07
C ASP A 42 12.78 -13.15 -1.19
N GLU A 43 11.87 -12.32 -1.66
CA GLU A 43 10.93 -12.67 -2.72
C GLU A 43 11.64 -13.25 -3.96
N THR A 44 12.83 -12.75 -4.27
CA THR A 44 13.65 -13.21 -5.41
C THR A 44 14.22 -14.62 -5.24
N ALA A 45 14.29 -15.14 -4.00
CA ALA A 45 14.77 -16.48 -3.68
C ALA A 45 13.64 -17.47 -3.30
N LEU A 46 12.38 -17.09 -3.51
CA LEU A 46 11.20 -17.82 -3.07
C LEU A 46 11.11 -19.26 -3.59
N VAL A 47 11.45 -19.49 -4.87
CA VAL A 47 11.34 -20.82 -5.51
C VAL A 47 12.14 -21.86 -4.74
N ALA A 48 13.40 -21.57 -4.44
CA ALA A 48 14.29 -22.49 -3.71
C ALA A 48 13.74 -22.81 -2.30
N SER A 49 13.17 -21.83 -1.64
CA SER A 49 12.67 -22.00 -0.26
C SER A 49 11.39 -22.84 -0.19
N LEU A 50 10.48 -22.72 -1.15
CA LEU A 50 9.25 -23.51 -1.18
C LEU A 50 9.50 -24.98 -1.55
N THR A 51 10.58 -25.27 -2.28
CA THR A 51 10.95 -26.64 -2.67
C THR A 51 11.74 -27.38 -1.58
N ALA A 52 12.51 -26.66 -0.76
CA ALA A 52 13.37 -27.24 0.26
C ALA A 52 12.61 -27.73 1.50
N ASP A 53 11.69 -26.93 2.01
CA ASP A 53 10.90 -27.27 3.22
C ASP A 53 9.53 -26.58 3.15
N ARG A 54 8.47 -27.39 2.99
CA ARG A 54 7.11 -26.87 2.87
C ARG A 54 6.64 -26.27 4.19
N PRO A 55 6.33 -24.96 4.24
CA PRO A 55 5.79 -24.33 5.43
C PRO A 55 4.31 -24.67 5.65
N ASP A 56 3.86 -24.60 6.90
CA ASP A 56 2.43 -24.72 7.27
C ASP A 56 1.66 -23.46 6.97
N PHE A 57 2.36 -22.31 7.00
CA PHE A 57 1.77 -20.97 6.85
C PHE A 57 2.79 -19.98 6.27
N ILE A 58 2.30 -18.99 5.53
CA ILE A 58 3.15 -17.94 4.95
C ILE A 58 2.64 -16.56 5.33
N PHE A 59 3.52 -15.68 5.81
CA PHE A 59 3.33 -14.23 5.81
C PHE A 59 4.11 -13.63 4.64
N SER A 60 3.41 -12.95 3.74
CA SER A 60 4.00 -12.49 2.48
C SER A 60 3.85 -10.98 2.27
N MET A 61 4.98 -10.33 2.01
CA MET A 61 5.03 -8.98 1.45
C MET A 61 5.31 -8.98 -0.06
N ALA A 62 5.33 -10.15 -0.71
CA ALA A 62 5.62 -10.32 -2.13
C ALA A 62 4.68 -9.51 -3.03
N ARG A 63 5.22 -8.99 -4.14
CA ARG A 63 4.48 -8.19 -5.14
C ARG A 63 4.83 -8.53 -6.59
N LEU A 64 5.91 -9.27 -6.85
CA LEU A 64 6.25 -9.71 -8.20
C LEU A 64 5.15 -10.63 -8.75
N PRO A 65 4.69 -10.43 -9.98
CA PRO A 65 3.61 -11.24 -10.56
C PRO A 65 3.92 -12.74 -10.57
N GLU A 66 5.17 -13.12 -10.84
CA GLU A 66 5.63 -14.52 -10.81
C GLU A 66 5.58 -15.10 -9.39
N SER A 67 6.00 -14.34 -8.37
CA SER A 67 5.93 -14.76 -6.97
C SER A 67 4.48 -14.96 -6.54
N LEU A 68 3.59 -14.03 -6.88
CA LEU A 68 2.16 -14.14 -6.56
C LEU A 68 1.52 -15.36 -7.22
N ARG A 69 1.87 -15.67 -8.49
CA ARG A 69 1.40 -16.89 -9.17
C ARG A 69 1.90 -18.16 -8.49
N LEU A 70 3.18 -18.21 -8.14
CA LEU A 70 3.78 -19.34 -7.44
C LEU A 70 3.13 -19.58 -6.08
N LEU A 71 2.96 -18.51 -5.30
CA LEU A 71 2.30 -18.56 -4.00
C LEU A 71 0.83 -19.01 -4.11
N GLN A 72 0.11 -18.49 -5.10
CA GLN A 72 -1.27 -18.91 -5.37
C GLN A 72 -1.37 -20.42 -5.70
N ALA A 73 -0.40 -20.95 -6.45
CA ALA A 73 -0.36 -22.38 -6.83
C ALA A 73 0.09 -23.30 -5.68
N SER A 74 0.73 -22.77 -4.64
CA SER A 74 1.27 -23.57 -3.52
C SER A 74 0.22 -24.31 -2.69
N GLY A 75 -1.02 -23.78 -2.66
CA GLY A 75 -2.09 -24.29 -1.81
C GLY A 75 -1.87 -24.09 -0.31
N ILE A 76 -0.86 -23.31 0.09
CA ILE A 76 -0.55 -22.98 1.48
C ILE A 76 -1.39 -21.80 1.90
N LYS A 77 -1.77 -21.74 3.17
CA LYS A 77 -2.46 -20.57 3.73
C LYS A 77 -1.50 -19.39 3.83
N ILE A 78 -1.87 -18.26 3.22
CA ILE A 78 -1.00 -17.08 3.07
C ILE A 78 -1.74 -15.82 3.49
N ILE A 79 -1.11 -14.96 4.27
CA ILE A 79 -1.51 -13.58 4.57
C ILE A 79 -0.48 -12.62 3.96
N ASN A 80 -0.89 -11.63 3.14
CA ASN A 80 -2.18 -11.54 2.46
C ASN A 80 -2.27 -12.56 1.32
N ALA A 81 -3.50 -12.99 1.00
CA ALA A 81 -3.72 -13.90 -0.11
C ALA A 81 -3.14 -13.32 -1.42
N PRO A 82 -2.37 -14.10 -2.21
CA PRO A 82 -1.72 -13.61 -3.44
C PRO A 82 -2.70 -12.98 -4.43
N ARG A 83 -3.91 -13.56 -4.56
CA ARG A 83 -4.97 -13.01 -5.40
C ARG A 83 -5.41 -11.62 -4.95
N ALA A 84 -5.56 -11.40 -3.65
CA ALA A 84 -5.93 -10.10 -3.10
C ALA A 84 -4.84 -9.05 -3.37
N VAL A 85 -3.57 -9.42 -3.21
CA VAL A 85 -2.44 -8.53 -3.53
C VAL A 85 -2.42 -8.18 -5.03
N ALA A 86 -2.62 -9.16 -5.91
CA ALA A 86 -2.68 -8.94 -7.35
C ALA A 86 -3.87 -8.03 -7.77
N GLN A 87 -4.98 -8.06 -7.03
CA GLN A 87 -6.17 -7.25 -7.28
C GLN A 87 -6.14 -5.88 -6.60
N SER A 88 -5.12 -5.54 -5.83
CA SER A 88 -4.98 -4.26 -5.13
C SER A 88 -4.30 -3.17 -5.97
N SER A 89 -4.50 -3.15 -7.30
CA SER A 89 -4.04 -2.04 -8.15
C SER A 89 -4.80 -0.76 -7.84
N ARG A 90 -4.17 0.40 -8.06
CA ARG A 90 -4.81 1.71 -7.81
C ARG A 90 -6.13 1.86 -8.55
N ARG A 91 -6.19 1.43 -9.83
CA ARG A 91 -7.42 1.48 -10.63
C ARG A 91 -8.51 0.63 -10.00
N ARG A 92 -8.20 -0.62 -9.64
CA ARG A 92 -9.19 -1.51 -9.04
C ARG A 92 -9.67 -1.01 -7.68
N LEU A 93 -8.79 -0.43 -6.87
CA LEU A 93 -9.17 0.18 -5.59
C LEU A 93 -10.10 1.38 -5.80
N GLN A 94 -9.83 2.24 -6.79
CA GLN A 94 -10.69 3.38 -7.11
C GLN A 94 -12.10 2.93 -7.59
N GLU A 95 -12.16 1.91 -8.45
CA GLU A 95 -13.44 1.31 -8.88
C GLU A 95 -14.25 0.75 -7.70
N LEU A 96 -13.58 0.07 -6.78
CA LEU A 96 -14.21 -0.47 -5.58
C LEU A 96 -14.66 0.65 -4.64
N MET A 97 -13.85 1.68 -4.41
CA MET A 97 -14.26 2.83 -3.61
C MET A 97 -15.51 3.49 -4.19
N ALA A 98 -15.57 3.70 -5.50
CA ALA A 98 -16.76 4.23 -6.18
C ALA A 98 -17.99 3.33 -5.95
N SER A 99 -17.87 2.02 -6.14
CA SER A 99 -18.97 1.06 -5.98
C SER A 99 -19.45 0.91 -4.54
N LEU A 100 -18.56 1.10 -3.58
CA LEU A 100 -18.83 1.00 -2.14
C LEU A 100 -19.18 2.36 -1.50
N HIS A 101 -19.26 3.42 -2.30
CA HIS A 101 -19.51 4.80 -1.85
C HIS A 101 -18.47 5.28 -0.80
N ILE A 102 -17.23 4.81 -0.92
CA ILE A 102 -16.10 5.28 -0.12
C ILE A 102 -15.51 6.51 -0.81
N PRO A 103 -15.36 7.64 -0.10
CA PRO A 103 -14.80 8.86 -0.68
C PRO A 103 -13.38 8.66 -1.25
N TYR A 104 -13.13 9.24 -2.40
CA TYR A 104 -11.81 9.35 -3.02
C TYR A 104 -11.72 10.64 -3.84
N PRO A 105 -10.54 11.17 -4.14
CA PRO A 105 -10.40 12.41 -4.88
C PRO A 105 -11.00 12.34 -6.28
N VAL A 106 -12.03 13.16 -6.57
CA VAL A 106 -12.73 13.26 -7.86
C VAL A 106 -12.99 14.71 -8.20
N GLY A 107 -13.24 14.99 -9.49
CA GLY A 107 -13.60 16.34 -9.96
C GLY A 107 -12.41 17.10 -10.54
N GLU A 108 -12.52 18.44 -10.57
CA GLU A 108 -11.51 19.33 -11.10
C GLU A 108 -10.40 19.59 -10.07
N GLY A 109 -9.15 19.66 -10.55
CA GLY A 109 -7.98 19.91 -9.72
C GLY A 109 -7.70 21.40 -9.55
N HIS A 110 -8.51 22.12 -8.80
CA HIS A 110 -8.33 23.56 -8.55
C HIS A 110 -6.99 23.89 -7.86
N HIS A 111 -6.43 22.93 -7.12
CA HIS A 111 -5.14 23.00 -6.43
C HIS A 111 -4.06 22.13 -7.08
N GLY A 112 -4.28 21.71 -8.33
CA GLY A 112 -3.38 20.82 -9.08
C GLY A 112 -3.84 19.37 -9.12
N TYR A 113 -2.96 18.52 -9.67
CA TYR A 113 -3.27 17.11 -9.92
C TYR A 113 -2.14 16.20 -9.47
N TRP A 114 -2.50 14.97 -9.18
CA TRP A 114 -1.59 13.87 -9.03
C TRP A 114 -1.71 12.92 -10.21
N ILE A 115 -0.60 12.60 -10.86
CA ILE A 115 -0.51 11.51 -11.81
C ILE A 115 0.25 10.35 -11.16
N LYS A 116 -0.35 9.15 -11.14
CA LYS A 116 0.18 7.99 -10.42
C LYS A 116 0.15 6.76 -11.32
N ARG A 117 1.29 6.09 -11.46
CA ARG A 117 1.35 4.78 -12.11
C ARG A 117 0.32 3.82 -11.51
N ALA A 118 -0.43 3.07 -12.33
CA ALA A 118 -1.53 2.22 -11.90
C ALA A 118 -1.34 0.73 -12.21
N ASP A 119 -0.45 0.38 -13.15
CA ASP A 119 -0.13 -1.01 -13.53
C ASP A 119 0.70 -1.76 -12.47
N ALA A 120 1.43 -1.00 -11.62
CA ALA A 120 2.26 -1.55 -10.55
C ALA A 120 2.35 -0.59 -9.36
N ALA A 121 2.88 -1.05 -8.23
CA ALA A 121 3.30 -0.18 -7.14
C ALA A 121 4.42 0.77 -7.61
N ALA A 122 4.50 1.96 -7.02
CA ALA A 122 5.54 2.93 -7.35
C ALA A 122 6.94 2.37 -7.07
N GLN A 123 7.82 2.44 -8.04
CA GLN A 123 9.21 1.97 -8.00
C GLN A 123 10.20 3.13 -7.96
N THR A 124 9.80 4.28 -8.48
CA THR A 124 10.60 5.51 -8.52
C THR A 124 9.74 6.71 -8.15
N GLU A 125 10.36 7.84 -7.83
CA GLU A 125 9.66 9.12 -7.59
C GLU A 125 8.81 9.54 -8.80
N ALA A 126 9.29 9.30 -10.01
CA ALA A 126 8.58 9.61 -11.25
C ALA A 126 7.31 8.77 -11.49
N ASP A 127 7.01 7.79 -10.64
CA ASP A 127 5.76 7.01 -10.69
C ASP A 127 4.59 7.68 -9.94
N VAL A 128 4.89 8.73 -9.17
CA VAL A 128 3.89 9.54 -8.44
C VAL A 128 4.33 11.00 -8.53
N VAL A 129 3.67 11.78 -9.36
CA VAL A 129 4.05 13.16 -9.65
C VAL A 129 2.89 14.10 -9.34
N PHE A 130 3.18 15.18 -8.65
CA PHE A 130 2.27 16.31 -8.52
C PHE A 130 2.52 17.33 -9.65
N VAL A 131 1.44 17.87 -10.20
CA VAL A 131 1.47 18.93 -11.21
C VAL A 131 0.46 20.04 -10.85
N PRO A 132 0.84 21.32 -11.01
CA PRO A 132 0.00 22.44 -10.54
C PRO A 132 -1.20 22.73 -11.43
N ASP A 133 -1.17 22.34 -12.71
CA ASP A 133 -2.17 22.72 -13.70
C ASP A 133 -2.33 21.70 -14.83
N CYS A 134 -3.29 21.93 -15.73
CA CYS A 134 -3.57 21.05 -16.86
C CYS A 134 -2.46 21.02 -17.92
N GLN A 135 -1.68 22.08 -18.06
CA GLN A 135 -0.58 22.10 -19.02
C GLN A 135 0.53 21.15 -18.59
N THR A 136 0.99 21.30 -17.36
CA THR A 136 2.01 20.42 -16.77
C THR A 136 1.50 18.99 -16.60
N LEU A 137 0.18 18.79 -16.44
CA LEU A 137 -0.42 17.45 -16.45
C LEU A 137 -0.20 16.76 -17.80
N THR A 138 -0.42 17.45 -18.91
CA THR A 138 -0.21 16.90 -20.26
C THR A 138 1.26 16.49 -20.48
N GLU A 139 2.20 17.29 -19.97
CA GLU A 139 3.63 16.97 -20.01
C GLU A 139 3.95 15.72 -19.16
N ALA A 140 3.39 15.64 -17.95
CA ALA A 140 3.58 14.49 -17.06
C ALA A 140 2.98 13.18 -17.65
N GLU A 141 1.81 13.26 -18.28
CA GLU A 141 1.23 12.12 -19.01
C GLU A 141 2.14 11.66 -20.17
N THR A 142 2.71 12.61 -20.91
CA THR A 142 3.65 12.32 -21.98
C THR A 142 4.90 11.63 -21.45
N ALA A 143 5.43 12.10 -20.32
CA ALA A 143 6.56 11.47 -19.64
C ALA A 143 6.26 10.04 -19.16
N MET A 144 5.05 9.78 -18.61
CA MET A 144 4.62 8.42 -18.25
C MET A 144 4.62 7.51 -19.48
N ARG A 145 4.03 7.96 -20.60
CA ARG A 145 3.97 7.19 -21.85
C ARG A 145 5.36 6.93 -22.43
N ALA A 146 6.27 7.91 -22.39
CA ALA A 146 7.64 7.76 -22.86
C ALA A 146 8.43 6.70 -22.07
N ARG A 147 8.09 6.49 -20.80
CA ARG A 147 8.61 5.43 -19.94
C ARG A 147 7.93 4.07 -20.16
N GLY A 148 6.98 3.96 -21.10
CA GLY A 148 6.21 2.75 -21.37
C GLY A 148 5.04 2.52 -20.41
N ILE A 149 4.76 3.46 -19.49
CA ILE A 149 3.65 3.37 -18.54
C ILE A 149 2.38 3.87 -19.23
N ARG A 150 1.48 2.95 -19.57
CA ARG A 150 0.22 3.26 -20.25
C ARG A 150 -0.99 3.26 -19.31
N ASP A 151 -0.87 2.56 -18.17
CA ASP A 151 -1.89 2.56 -17.12
C ASP A 151 -1.45 3.45 -15.97
N TYR A 152 -2.06 4.62 -15.88
CA TYR A 152 -1.88 5.60 -14.81
C TYR A 152 -3.23 6.22 -14.43
N LEU A 153 -3.32 6.74 -13.23
CA LEU A 153 -4.47 7.49 -12.72
C LEU A 153 -4.11 8.95 -12.54
N VAL A 154 -5.05 9.80 -12.88
CA VAL A 154 -5.03 11.22 -12.55
C VAL A 154 -6.10 11.47 -11.48
N SER A 155 -5.75 12.18 -10.45
CA SER A 155 -6.69 12.61 -9.42
C SER A 155 -6.42 14.07 -9.03
N PRO A 156 -7.45 14.84 -8.67
CA PRO A 156 -7.23 16.19 -8.14
C PRO A 156 -6.41 16.14 -6.85
N HIS A 157 -5.64 17.18 -6.61
CA HIS A 157 -5.04 17.41 -5.30
C HIS A 157 -6.10 17.88 -4.33
N VAL A 158 -6.14 17.30 -3.14
CA VAL A 158 -7.02 17.69 -2.05
C VAL A 158 -6.18 18.32 -0.95
N GLU A 159 -6.52 19.53 -0.56
CA GLU A 159 -5.91 20.19 0.60
C GLU A 159 -6.46 19.62 1.90
N GLY A 160 -5.60 19.41 2.87
CA GLY A 160 -5.95 18.82 4.16
C GLY A 160 -4.80 18.07 4.81
N ASP A 161 -5.06 17.48 5.95
CA ASP A 161 -4.09 16.69 6.68
C ASP A 161 -3.95 15.30 6.07
N LEU A 162 -2.73 14.92 5.72
CA LEU A 162 -2.45 13.53 5.36
C LEU A 162 -2.42 12.65 6.61
N VAL A 163 -3.33 11.70 6.66
CA VAL A 163 -3.41 10.67 7.70
C VAL A 163 -3.06 9.32 7.09
N LYS A 164 -2.02 8.69 7.60
CA LYS A 164 -1.72 7.28 7.27
C LYS A 164 -2.39 6.36 8.26
N PHE A 165 -2.89 5.22 7.78
CA PHE A 165 -3.49 4.22 8.64
C PHE A 165 -3.00 2.81 8.31
N TYR A 166 -3.01 1.95 9.34
CA TYR A 166 -2.76 0.52 9.21
C TYR A 166 -3.82 -0.27 9.97
N GLY A 167 -4.22 -1.40 9.39
CA GLY A 167 -5.22 -2.28 10.00
C GLY A 167 -4.92 -3.76 9.82
N VAL A 168 -5.44 -4.56 10.75
CA VAL A 168 -5.46 -6.03 10.69
C VAL A 168 -6.89 -6.48 11.01
N SER A 169 -7.63 -6.84 9.95
CA SER A 169 -9.08 -7.09 10.03
C SER A 169 -9.49 -8.11 11.11
N ALA A 170 -8.77 -9.24 11.20
CA ALA A 170 -9.13 -10.30 12.15
C ALA A 170 -8.75 -9.98 13.61
N ALA A 171 -7.93 -8.97 13.85
CA ALA A 171 -7.44 -8.61 15.17
C ALA A 171 -8.12 -7.37 15.77
N GLY A 172 -9.00 -6.71 15.00
CA GLY A 172 -9.58 -5.42 15.38
C GLY A 172 -8.53 -4.32 15.57
N PHE A 173 -7.35 -4.50 14.97
CA PHE A 173 -6.28 -3.52 15.06
C PHE A 173 -6.45 -2.48 13.95
N PHE A 174 -6.54 -1.22 14.37
CA PHE A 174 -6.51 -0.07 13.46
C PHE A 174 -5.74 1.08 14.12
N ARG A 175 -4.85 1.72 13.41
CA ARG A 175 -4.05 2.83 13.90
C ARG A 175 -3.85 3.88 12.83
N CYS A 176 -4.06 5.15 13.20
CA CYS A 176 -3.80 6.34 12.38
C CYS A 176 -2.60 7.10 12.94
N PHE A 177 -1.88 7.80 12.06
CA PHE A 177 -0.83 8.74 12.43
C PHE A 177 -0.62 9.78 11.33
N TYR A 178 -0.02 10.89 11.68
CA TYR A 178 0.34 11.97 10.76
C TYR A 178 1.84 11.84 10.43
N PRO A 179 2.21 11.53 9.17
CA PRO A 179 3.63 11.34 8.81
C PRO A 179 4.45 12.62 8.98
N THR A 180 3.80 13.80 8.90
CA THR A 180 4.46 15.09 9.07
C THR A 180 4.92 15.36 10.50
N ASP A 181 4.29 14.78 11.52
CA ASP A 181 4.69 14.94 12.92
C ASP A 181 6.04 14.29 13.21
N ASP A 182 6.27 13.11 12.60
CA ASP A 182 7.49 12.33 12.79
C ASP A 182 8.56 12.60 11.71
N GLY A 183 8.30 13.51 10.77
CA GLY A 183 9.18 13.80 9.65
C GLY A 183 9.34 12.63 8.67
N GLN A 184 8.43 11.66 8.68
CA GLN A 184 8.53 10.46 7.85
C GLN A 184 7.97 10.70 6.45
N SER A 185 8.80 10.48 5.44
CA SER A 185 8.40 10.56 4.05
C SER A 185 9.14 9.54 3.20
N LYS A 186 8.43 8.96 2.22
CA LYS A 186 9.03 8.06 1.25
C LYS A 186 9.71 8.81 0.10
N PHE A 187 9.06 9.85 -0.41
CA PHE A 187 9.50 10.65 -1.57
C PHE A 187 9.38 12.17 -1.33
N GLY A 188 9.24 12.63 -0.09
CA GLY A 188 8.98 14.04 0.23
C GLY A 188 7.56 14.52 -0.07
N LEU A 189 6.74 13.68 -0.70
CA LEU A 189 5.39 14.05 -1.17
C LEU A 189 4.37 14.17 -0.03
N GLU A 190 4.65 13.56 1.12
CA GLU A 190 3.84 13.63 2.32
C GLU A 190 3.76 15.04 2.91
N PHE A 191 4.77 15.88 2.60
CA PHE A 191 4.80 17.28 3.04
C PHE A 191 4.11 18.27 2.09
N ARG A 192 3.45 17.77 1.04
CA ARG A 192 2.82 18.64 0.03
C ARG A 192 1.76 19.57 0.61
N ASN A 193 0.99 19.09 1.58
CA ASN A 193 -0.02 19.91 2.30
C ASN A 193 0.57 20.66 3.53
N GLY A 194 1.90 20.64 3.73
CA GLY A 194 2.53 21.22 4.89
C GLY A 194 2.44 20.35 6.14
N GLN A 195 2.61 20.99 7.30
CA GLN A 195 2.44 20.33 8.59
C GLN A 195 0.96 20.05 8.87
N ALA A 196 0.65 18.96 9.58
CA ALA A 196 -0.71 18.64 9.94
C ALA A 196 -1.32 19.70 10.88
N HIS A 197 -2.54 20.08 10.60
CA HIS A 197 -3.34 20.99 11.45
C HIS A 197 -4.10 20.23 12.53
N HIS A 198 -4.11 18.88 12.45
CA HIS A 198 -4.88 17.98 13.30
C HIS A 198 -6.39 18.27 13.27
N TYR A 199 -6.93 18.46 12.06
CA TYR A 199 -8.36 18.61 11.87
C TYR A 199 -9.10 17.42 12.52
N PRO A 200 -10.20 17.71 13.27
CA PRO A 200 -10.98 16.64 13.88
C PRO A 200 -11.66 15.78 12.82
N PHE A 201 -11.58 14.46 12.97
CA PHE A 201 -12.26 13.51 12.09
C PHE A 201 -12.74 12.28 12.86
N ASP A 202 -13.68 11.55 12.29
CA ASP A 202 -14.16 10.29 12.87
C ASP A 202 -13.26 9.12 12.46
N ALA A 203 -12.32 8.75 13.33
CA ALA A 203 -11.42 7.62 13.12
C ALA A 203 -12.17 6.28 13.00
N THR A 204 -13.36 6.14 13.62
CA THR A 204 -14.19 4.93 13.52
C THR A 204 -14.82 4.82 12.13
N SER A 205 -15.28 5.94 11.58
CA SER A 205 -15.77 6.01 10.20
C SER A 205 -14.66 5.67 9.21
N LEU A 206 -13.43 6.21 9.37
CA LEU A 206 -12.28 5.89 8.55
C LEU A 206 -11.95 4.39 8.63
N GLN A 207 -11.89 3.82 9.84
CA GLN A 207 -11.67 2.39 10.04
C GLN A 207 -12.71 1.56 9.30
N THR A 208 -13.99 1.86 9.45
CA THR A 208 -15.08 1.13 8.82
C THR A 208 -14.96 1.14 7.29
N LYS A 209 -14.66 2.29 6.70
CA LYS A 209 -14.44 2.44 5.24
C LYS A 209 -13.21 1.64 4.78
N ALA A 210 -12.10 1.72 5.51
CA ALA A 210 -10.88 1.00 5.21
C ALA A 210 -11.07 -0.53 5.31
N GLU A 211 -11.75 -1.02 6.34
CA GLU A 211 -12.08 -2.44 6.51
C GLU A 211 -13.03 -2.94 5.42
N THR A 212 -14.03 -2.16 5.04
CA THR A 212 -14.95 -2.48 3.95
C THR A 212 -14.20 -2.64 2.63
N LEU A 213 -13.28 -1.71 2.30
CA LEU A 213 -12.47 -1.81 1.10
C LEU A 213 -11.50 -2.99 1.17
N ALA A 214 -10.82 -3.18 2.29
CA ALA A 214 -9.89 -4.30 2.50
C ALA A 214 -10.60 -5.66 2.34
N ALA A 215 -11.80 -5.80 2.90
CA ALA A 215 -12.63 -7.00 2.78
C ALA A 215 -13.05 -7.25 1.32
N ALA A 216 -13.45 -6.21 0.58
CA ALA A 216 -13.84 -6.32 -0.84
C ALA A 216 -12.68 -6.78 -1.74
N VAL A 217 -11.44 -6.44 -1.39
CA VAL A 217 -10.23 -6.93 -2.07
C VAL A 217 -9.79 -8.30 -1.56
N GLY A 218 -10.12 -8.62 -0.31
CA GLY A 218 -9.68 -9.83 0.40
C GLY A 218 -8.34 -9.67 1.15
N LEU A 219 -7.99 -8.43 1.52
CA LEU A 219 -6.80 -8.13 2.32
C LEU A 219 -7.11 -8.27 3.81
N GLN A 220 -6.20 -8.91 4.55
CA GLN A 220 -6.29 -9.06 6.00
C GLN A 220 -5.37 -8.08 6.74
N VAL A 221 -4.21 -7.78 6.17
CA VAL A 221 -3.28 -6.74 6.63
C VAL A 221 -3.27 -5.67 5.56
N TYR A 222 -3.60 -4.46 5.92
CA TYR A 222 -3.77 -3.36 4.97
C TYR A 222 -3.26 -2.06 5.56
N GLY A 223 -3.01 -1.09 4.71
CA GLY A 223 -2.69 0.28 5.05
C GLY A 223 -3.05 1.20 3.90
N GLY A 224 -3.19 2.47 4.18
CA GLY A 224 -3.54 3.47 3.20
C GLY A 224 -3.32 4.88 3.70
N ASP A 225 -3.65 5.80 2.81
CA ASP A 225 -3.57 7.23 3.03
C ASP A 225 -4.98 7.83 2.93
N ALA A 226 -5.32 8.73 3.84
CA ALA A 226 -6.53 9.55 3.79
C ALA A 226 -6.14 11.02 3.88
N ILE A 227 -6.91 11.89 3.25
CA ILE A 227 -6.81 13.33 3.46
C ILE A 227 -8.00 13.76 4.30
N VAL A 228 -7.74 14.40 5.41
CA VAL A 228 -8.76 14.99 6.28
C VAL A 228 -8.83 16.49 5.97
N THR A 229 -9.94 16.92 5.41
CA THR A 229 -10.16 18.31 5.04
C THR A 229 -10.53 19.18 6.24
N ALA A 230 -10.49 20.49 6.13
CA ALA A 230 -10.75 21.41 7.24
C ALA A 230 -12.15 21.27 7.85
N ASP A 231 -13.11 20.72 7.11
CA ASP A 231 -14.47 20.43 7.58
C ASP A 231 -14.61 19.01 8.21
N GLY A 232 -13.51 18.26 8.30
CA GLY A 232 -13.47 16.93 8.90
C GLY A 232 -13.94 15.78 8.00
N SER A 233 -14.12 16.05 6.68
CA SER A 233 -14.49 15.04 5.69
C SER A 233 -13.29 14.28 5.10
#